data_8a4eac9778910db4be5bc4b22408cefd
#
_entry.id   8a4eac9778910db4be5bc4b22408cefd
#
_cell.length_a   1.000
_cell.length_b   1.000
_cell.length_c   1.000
_cell.angle_alpha   90.00
_cell.angle_beta   90.00
_cell.angle_gamma   90.00
#
_symmetry.space_group_name_H-M   'P 1'
#
loop_
_entity.id
_entity.type
_entity.pdbx_description
1 polymer ?
#
loop_
_entity_poly.entity_id
_entity_poly.type
_entity_poly.pdbx_seq_one_letter_code
_entity_poly.pdbx_strand_id
1 'polypeptide(L)'
;VNAPDVTYSGQQIKNLILNIKSEPQGLQTTISGERKGEAGPHVLINAQGLIANNTVTSNISFRILGLSPIYGNVNSIASFSRRHGDLETRLHLNPSEINFDSIALQVQPSDISYHRNNLTIDHFELSNHDQHIIANGQTSGNQSDSILVRFKDVNVPYILNLVDFQSVKFAGKIGR
;
A
#
# COMPACT_ATOMS: atom_id res chain seq x y z
N VAL A 1 -3.03 2.73 -23.39
CA VAL A 1 -3.64 4.05 -23.17
C VAL A 1 -2.57 4.98 -22.65
N ASN A 2 -2.55 6.20 -23.16
CA ASN A 2 -1.67 7.28 -22.71
C ASN A 2 -2.56 8.48 -22.37
N ALA A 3 -2.52 8.94 -21.14
CA ALA A 3 -3.27 10.11 -20.69
C ALA A 3 -2.28 11.07 -20.00
N PRO A 4 -1.94 12.20 -20.68
CA PRO A 4 -0.91 13.12 -20.18
C PRO A 4 -1.34 13.82 -18.89
N ASP A 5 -2.63 13.98 -18.68
CA ASP A 5 -3.20 14.64 -17.50
C ASP A 5 -4.57 14.04 -17.17
N VAL A 6 -4.71 13.52 -15.95
CA VAL A 6 -5.97 12.95 -15.42
C VAL A 6 -6.23 13.55 -14.06
N THR A 7 -7.43 14.12 -13.87
CA THR A 7 -7.87 14.59 -12.55
C THR A 7 -8.92 13.64 -11.99
N TYR A 8 -8.66 13.11 -10.80
CA TYR A 8 -9.59 12.25 -10.07
C TYR A 8 -9.66 12.67 -8.60
N SER A 9 -10.86 12.94 -8.11
CA SER A 9 -11.11 13.36 -6.72
C SER A 9 -10.20 14.51 -6.25
N GLY A 10 -9.96 15.51 -7.13
CA GLY A 10 -9.09 16.65 -6.83
C GLY A 10 -7.58 16.36 -6.89
N GLN A 11 -7.19 15.14 -7.22
CA GLN A 11 -5.80 14.74 -7.40
C GLN A 11 -5.44 14.77 -8.90
N GLN A 12 -4.36 15.44 -9.25
CA GLN A 12 -3.82 15.46 -10.60
C GLN A 12 -2.78 14.36 -10.78
N ILE A 13 -3.01 13.47 -11.75
CA ILE A 13 -2.09 12.43 -12.18
C ILE A 13 -1.59 12.81 -13.56
N LYS A 14 -0.27 12.90 -13.72
CA LYS A 14 0.39 13.22 -14.98
C LYS A 14 1.07 12.00 -15.58
N ASN A 15 1.21 12.02 -16.89
CA ASN A 15 1.95 11.00 -17.63
C ASN A 15 1.45 9.58 -17.34
N LEU A 16 0.12 9.42 -17.17
CA LEU A 16 -0.46 8.11 -16.92
C LEU A 16 -0.38 7.25 -18.19
N ILE A 17 0.42 6.20 -18.14
CA ILE A 17 0.57 5.21 -19.22
C ILE A 17 0.03 3.88 -18.70
N LEU A 18 -0.93 3.31 -19.44
CA LEU A 18 -1.44 1.96 -19.21
C LEU A 18 -1.22 1.13 -20.47
N ASN A 19 -0.44 0.07 -20.37
CA ASN A 19 -0.30 -0.95 -21.41
C ASN A 19 -0.91 -2.26 -20.92
N ILE A 20 -1.66 -2.91 -21.80
CA ILE A 20 -2.22 -4.24 -21.56
C ILE A 20 -1.89 -5.09 -22.78
N LYS A 21 -1.31 -6.26 -22.53
CA LYS A 21 -0.95 -7.23 -23.56
C LYS A 21 -1.50 -8.60 -23.21
N SER A 22 -2.14 -9.24 -24.15
CA SER A 22 -2.59 -10.63 -23.99
C SER A 22 -1.42 -11.58 -24.20
N GLU A 23 -1.18 -12.45 -23.25
CA GLU A 23 -0.16 -13.49 -23.26
C GLU A 23 -0.81 -14.85 -22.95
N PRO A 24 -0.17 -15.98 -23.29
CA PRO A 24 -0.75 -17.31 -23.02
C PRO A 24 -1.12 -17.55 -21.55
N GLN A 25 -0.39 -16.94 -20.61
CA GLN A 25 -0.59 -17.06 -19.17
C GLN A 25 -1.62 -16.07 -18.59
N GLY A 26 -2.10 -15.09 -19.37
CA GLY A 26 -3.05 -14.09 -18.91
C GLY A 26 -2.82 -12.70 -19.54
N LEU A 27 -3.36 -11.67 -18.90
CA LEU A 27 -3.17 -10.29 -19.33
C LEU A 27 -1.99 -9.66 -18.58
N GLN A 28 -0.90 -9.40 -19.29
CA GLN A 28 0.22 -8.63 -18.77
C GLN A 28 -0.15 -7.14 -18.78
N THR A 29 0.07 -6.47 -17.66
CA THR A 29 -0.24 -5.05 -17.49
C THR A 29 0.98 -4.28 -17.02
N THR A 30 1.15 -3.06 -17.52
CA THR A 30 2.08 -2.08 -16.97
C THR A 30 1.37 -0.76 -16.78
N ILE A 31 1.56 -0.14 -15.63
CA ILE A 31 0.99 1.16 -15.28
C ILE A 31 2.14 2.03 -14.80
N SER A 32 2.26 3.23 -15.34
CA SER A 32 3.16 4.24 -14.80
C SER A 32 2.46 5.59 -14.77
N GLY A 33 2.86 6.43 -13.82
CA GLY A 33 2.31 7.76 -13.68
C GLY A 33 3.00 8.53 -12.56
N GLU A 34 2.73 9.83 -12.54
CA GLU A 34 3.21 10.69 -11.48
C GLU A 34 2.07 11.55 -10.94
N ARG A 35 2.01 11.71 -9.63
CA ARG A 35 1.19 12.71 -8.97
C ARG A 35 2.07 13.88 -8.61
N LYS A 36 1.79 15.05 -9.20
CA LYS A 36 2.44 16.30 -8.87
C LYS A 36 1.35 17.33 -8.58
N GLY A 37 1.17 17.68 -7.32
CA GLY A 37 0.16 18.65 -6.91
C GLY A 37 0.78 19.84 -6.20
N GLU A 38 0.06 20.96 -6.12
CA GLU A 38 0.47 22.12 -5.34
C GLU A 38 0.44 21.83 -3.84
N ALA A 39 -0.45 20.93 -3.42
CA ALA A 39 -0.53 20.44 -2.04
C ALA A 39 -0.24 18.93 -2.00
N GLY A 40 0.80 18.56 -1.27
CA GLY A 40 1.19 17.17 -1.05
C GLY A 40 2.43 16.71 -1.80
N PRO A 41 2.92 15.52 -1.50
CA PRO A 41 4.20 15.02 -2.04
C PRO A 41 4.10 14.72 -3.54
N HIS A 42 5.23 14.88 -4.24
CA HIS A 42 5.40 14.36 -5.59
C HIS A 42 5.62 12.85 -5.53
N VAL A 43 4.73 12.08 -6.14
CA VAL A 43 4.74 10.61 -6.12
C VAL A 43 4.94 10.09 -7.54
N LEU A 44 5.92 9.21 -7.72
CA LEU A 44 6.15 8.44 -8.93
C LEU A 44 5.73 7.00 -8.67
N ILE A 45 4.96 6.41 -9.58
CA ILE A 45 4.53 5.02 -9.48
C ILE A 45 4.79 4.31 -10.80
N ASN A 46 5.29 3.08 -10.67
CA ASN A 46 5.41 2.12 -11.77
C ASN A 46 4.93 0.76 -11.25
N ALA A 47 3.94 0.19 -11.90
CA ALA A 47 3.39 -1.12 -11.54
C ALA A 47 3.43 -2.05 -12.76
N GLN A 48 3.81 -3.29 -12.51
CA GLN A 48 3.72 -4.38 -13.48
C GLN A 48 2.86 -5.47 -12.87
N GLY A 49 2.03 -6.11 -13.67
CA GLY A 49 1.15 -7.16 -13.18
C GLY A 49 0.78 -8.19 -14.23
N LEU A 50 0.36 -9.34 -13.74
CA LEU A 50 -0.26 -10.40 -14.53
C LEU A 50 -1.65 -10.66 -13.95
N ILE A 51 -2.67 -10.56 -14.80
CA ILE A 51 -4.07 -10.86 -14.47
C ILE A 51 -4.41 -12.23 -15.05
N ALA A 52 -4.69 -13.21 -14.21
CA ALA A 52 -5.07 -14.56 -14.61
C ALA A 52 -5.92 -15.23 -13.51
N ASN A 53 -6.91 -16.04 -13.89
CA ASN A 53 -7.68 -16.90 -12.96
C ASN A 53 -8.19 -16.18 -11.70
N ASN A 54 -8.80 -15.01 -11.88
CA ASN A 54 -9.27 -14.15 -10.79
C ASN A 54 -8.18 -13.70 -9.82
N THR A 55 -6.92 -13.68 -10.25
CA THR A 55 -5.80 -13.16 -9.50
C THR A 55 -5.10 -12.04 -10.25
N VAL A 56 -4.49 -11.14 -9.51
CA VAL A 56 -3.55 -10.12 -10.00
C VAL A 56 -2.26 -10.28 -9.22
N THR A 57 -1.23 -10.80 -9.87
CA THR A 57 0.12 -10.73 -9.32
C THR A 57 0.72 -9.40 -9.71
N SER A 58 1.27 -8.64 -8.78
CA SER A 58 1.80 -7.31 -9.04
C SER A 58 3.14 -7.05 -8.37
N ASN A 59 3.93 -6.24 -9.05
CA ASN A 59 5.13 -5.60 -8.54
C ASN A 59 4.94 -4.09 -8.71
N ILE A 60 4.96 -3.36 -7.60
CA ILE A 60 4.71 -1.93 -7.57
C ILE A 60 5.94 -1.24 -7.03
N SER A 61 6.62 -0.48 -7.88
CA SER A 61 7.71 0.42 -7.48
C SER A 61 7.14 1.83 -7.31
N PHE A 62 7.52 2.49 -6.24
CA PHE A 62 7.10 3.86 -5.98
C PHE A 62 8.24 4.71 -5.42
N ARG A 63 8.13 6.02 -5.62
CA ARG A 63 9.03 7.01 -5.02
C ARG A 63 8.23 8.24 -4.64
N ILE A 64 8.31 8.63 -3.39
CA ILE A 64 7.75 9.87 -2.85
C ILE A 64 8.93 10.82 -2.65
N LEU A 65 8.92 11.94 -3.39
CA LEU A 65 9.99 12.92 -3.37
C LEU A 65 9.72 13.96 -2.28
N GLY A 66 10.74 14.33 -1.55
CA GLY A 66 10.69 15.31 -0.47
C GLY A 66 12.05 15.45 0.20
N LEU A 67 12.12 16.16 1.33
CA LEU A 67 13.34 16.29 2.12
C LEU A 67 13.85 14.94 2.64
N SER A 68 12.90 14.04 2.99
CA SER A 68 13.19 12.65 3.33
C SER A 68 12.44 11.76 2.34
N PRO A 69 13.11 11.30 1.27
CA PRO A 69 12.45 10.52 0.23
C PRO A 69 12.03 9.13 0.76
N ILE A 70 10.83 8.70 0.34
CA ILE A 70 10.34 7.35 0.61
C ILE A 70 10.27 6.64 -0.74
N TYR A 71 10.87 5.47 -0.84
CA TYR A 71 10.82 4.67 -2.07
C TYR A 71 10.84 3.19 -1.74
N GLY A 72 10.30 2.40 -2.65
CA GLY A 72 10.27 0.96 -2.41
C GLY A 72 9.70 0.19 -3.57
N ASN A 73 9.65 -1.10 -3.33
CA ASN A 73 9.07 -2.07 -4.22
C ASN A 73 8.17 -2.98 -3.38
N VAL A 74 6.91 -3.12 -3.78
CA VAL A 74 5.93 -3.98 -3.11
C VAL A 74 5.48 -5.07 -4.08
N ASN A 75 5.68 -6.31 -3.69
CA ASN A 75 5.22 -7.49 -4.41
C ASN A 75 3.92 -8.00 -3.77
N SER A 76 2.90 -8.28 -4.57
CA SER A 76 1.64 -8.74 -4.04
C SER A 76 0.89 -9.67 -4.99
N ILE A 77 -0.03 -10.45 -4.40
CA ILE A 77 -1.01 -11.25 -5.12
C ILE A 77 -2.39 -10.88 -4.58
N ALA A 78 -3.21 -10.25 -5.41
CA ALA A 78 -4.61 -10.02 -5.10
C ALA A 78 -5.47 -11.13 -5.72
N SER A 79 -6.36 -11.73 -4.95
CA SER A 79 -7.33 -12.71 -5.42
C SER A 79 -8.76 -12.19 -5.21
N PHE A 80 -9.62 -12.50 -6.17
CA PHE A 80 -11.00 -12.05 -6.21
C PHE A 80 -11.93 -13.25 -6.24
N SER A 81 -12.86 -13.31 -5.31
CA SER A 81 -13.87 -14.37 -5.23
C SER A 81 -15.25 -13.79 -4.90
N ARG A 82 -16.28 -14.61 -5.01
CA ARG A 82 -17.62 -14.24 -4.53
C ARG A 82 -17.94 -15.06 -3.28
N ARG A 83 -18.31 -14.35 -2.22
CA ARG A 83 -18.80 -14.95 -0.97
C ARG A 83 -20.22 -14.48 -0.72
N HIS A 84 -21.18 -15.42 -0.74
CA HIS A 84 -22.61 -15.10 -0.61
C HIS A 84 -23.12 -14.04 -1.61
N GLY A 85 -22.58 -14.06 -2.85
CA GLY A 85 -22.94 -13.11 -3.91
C GLY A 85 -22.11 -11.83 -3.96
N ASP A 86 -21.43 -11.45 -2.88
CA ASP A 86 -20.60 -10.25 -2.82
C ASP A 86 -19.15 -10.52 -3.19
N LEU A 87 -18.49 -9.49 -3.68
CA LEU A 87 -17.05 -9.53 -4.00
C LEU A 87 -16.24 -9.61 -2.69
N GLU A 88 -15.39 -10.62 -2.61
CA GLU A 88 -14.32 -10.73 -1.61
C GLU A 88 -12.99 -10.54 -2.30
N THR A 89 -12.16 -9.66 -1.77
CA THR A 89 -10.79 -9.42 -2.21
C THR A 89 -9.82 -9.85 -1.12
N ARG A 90 -8.82 -10.63 -1.48
CA ARG A 90 -7.72 -10.99 -0.59
C ARG A 90 -6.42 -10.54 -1.21
N LEU A 91 -5.63 -9.80 -0.46
CA LEU A 91 -4.31 -9.32 -0.85
C LEU A 91 -3.27 -10.02 0.03
N HIS A 92 -2.40 -10.78 -0.61
CA HIS A 92 -1.19 -11.31 0.01
C HIS A 92 -0.01 -10.44 -0.38
N LEU A 93 0.68 -9.89 0.60
CA LEU A 93 1.94 -9.18 0.41
C LEU A 93 3.09 -10.19 0.50
N ASN A 94 3.91 -10.22 -0.53
CA ASN A 94 5.15 -10.99 -0.52
C ASN A 94 6.28 -10.17 0.10
N PRO A 95 7.39 -10.80 0.51
CA PRO A 95 8.56 -10.08 0.97
C PRO A 95 8.94 -8.94 0.02
N SER A 96 9.06 -7.75 0.58
CA SER A 96 9.25 -6.50 -0.16
C SER A 96 10.10 -5.53 0.66
N GLU A 97 10.55 -4.44 0.06
CA GLU A 97 11.37 -3.46 0.76
C GLU A 97 10.84 -2.04 0.53
N ILE A 98 10.77 -1.28 1.62
CA ILE A 98 10.44 0.14 1.62
C ILE A 98 11.57 0.89 2.34
N ASN A 99 12.11 1.89 1.69
CA ASN A 99 13.17 2.73 2.22
C ASN A 99 12.58 4.07 2.65
N PHE A 100 12.82 4.44 3.90
CA PHE A 100 12.50 5.73 4.48
C PHE A 100 13.80 6.48 4.68
N ASP A 101 14.14 7.38 3.76
CA ASP A 101 15.42 8.06 3.73
C ASP A 101 16.59 7.05 3.70
N SER A 102 17.28 6.87 4.82
CA SER A 102 18.39 5.94 4.98
C SER A 102 18.01 4.60 5.66
N ILE A 103 16.75 4.41 6.07
CA ILE A 103 16.29 3.22 6.78
C ILE A 103 15.55 2.30 5.82
N ALA A 104 16.09 1.10 5.57
CA ALA A 104 15.43 0.07 4.80
C ALA A 104 14.52 -0.78 5.71
N LEU A 105 13.21 -0.77 5.45
CA LEU A 105 12.23 -1.62 6.14
C LEU A 105 11.82 -2.78 5.23
N GLN A 106 11.88 -3.98 5.76
CA GLN A 106 11.39 -5.18 5.10
C GLN A 106 9.88 -5.33 5.36
N VAL A 107 9.09 -5.44 4.30
CA VAL A 107 7.70 -5.84 4.38
C VAL A 107 7.66 -7.35 4.54
N GLN A 108 7.14 -7.82 5.66
CA GLN A 108 6.98 -9.26 5.90
C GLN A 108 5.73 -9.79 5.16
N PRO A 109 5.68 -11.09 4.84
CA PRO A 109 4.47 -11.70 4.29
C PRO A 109 3.25 -11.38 5.14
N SER A 110 2.20 -10.88 4.53
CA SER A 110 1.02 -10.37 5.25
C SER A 110 -0.24 -10.58 4.43
N ASP A 111 -1.35 -10.85 5.11
CA ASP A 111 -2.65 -11.04 4.47
C ASP A 111 -3.63 -9.94 4.86
N ILE A 112 -4.26 -9.37 3.85
CA ILE A 112 -5.29 -8.33 4.00
C ILE A 112 -6.52 -8.81 3.25
N SER A 113 -7.67 -8.77 3.86
CA SER A 113 -8.93 -9.12 3.19
C SER A 113 -9.95 -8.00 3.30
N TYR A 114 -10.76 -7.88 2.24
CA TYR A 114 -11.85 -6.92 2.18
C TYR A 114 -13.11 -7.58 1.66
N HIS A 115 -14.21 -7.46 2.42
CA HIS A 115 -15.51 -7.98 2.07
C HIS A 115 -16.60 -7.14 2.73
N ARG A 116 -17.57 -6.61 1.97
CA ARG A 116 -18.73 -5.84 2.49
C ARG A 116 -18.35 -4.73 3.49
N ASN A 117 -17.44 -3.85 3.15
CA ASN A 117 -16.91 -2.80 4.04
C ASN A 117 -16.09 -3.31 5.23
N ASN A 118 -15.89 -4.62 5.36
CA ASN A 118 -15.00 -5.19 6.37
C ASN A 118 -13.59 -5.29 5.80
N LEU A 119 -12.66 -4.58 6.40
CA LEU A 119 -11.23 -4.71 6.17
C LEU A 119 -10.64 -5.53 7.32
N THR A 120 -9.93 -6.60 7.02
CA THR A 120 -9.17 -7.37 8.00
C THR A 120 -7.70 -7.32 7.61
N ILE A 121 -6.84 -7.00 8.57
CA ILE A 121 -5.39 -7.04 8.43
C ILE A 121 -4.89 -8.15 9.35
N ASP A 122 -4.28 -9.17 8.75
CA ASP A 122 -3.66 -10.26 9.48
C ASP A 122 -2.14 -10.11 9.38
N HIS A 123 -1.54 -9.73 10.50
CA HIS A 123 -0.12 -9.61 10.72
C HIS A 123 0.64 -8.80 9.64
N PHE A 124 0.18 -7.58 9.32
CA PHE A 124 1.02 -6.67 8.54
C PHE A 124 2.23 -6.24 9.37
N GLU A 125 3.43 -6.43 8.82
CA GLU A 125 4.66 -6.10 9.55
C GLU A 125 5.70 -5.45 8.63
N LEU A 126 6.25 -4.34 9.11
CA LEU A 126 7.47 -3.73 8.60
C LEU A 126 8.57 -3.91 9.64
N SER A 127 9.73 -4.37 9.23
CA SER A 127 10.85 -4.63 10.16
C SER A 127 12.19 -4.15 9.62
N ASN A 128 13.07 -3.74 10.54
CA ASN A 128 14.49 -3.50 10.29
C ASN A 128 15.27 -3.87 11.55
N HIS A 129 16.00 -4.97 11.50
CA HIS A 129 16.68 -5.56 12.68
C HIS A 129 15.69 -5.74 13.84
N ASP A 130 15.88 -5.03 14.95
CA ASP A 130 15.02 -5.12 16.15
C ASP A 130 13.81 -4.17 16.11
N GLN A 131 13.73 -3.32 15.08
CA GLN A 131 12.62 -2.37 14.89
C GLN A 131 11.46 -3.02 14.14
N HIS A 132 10.25 -2.91 14.71
CA HIS A 132 9.05 -3.48 14.10
C HIS A 132 7.87 -2.52 14.18
N ILE A 133 7.13 -2.44 13.08
CA ILE A 133 5.81 -1.79 13.01
C ILE A 133 4.83 -2.88 12.61
N ILE A 134 3.93 -3.24 13.52
CA ILE A 134 3.01 -4.37 13.32
C ILE A 134 1.58 -3.84 13.38
N ALA A 135 0.77 -4.15 12.37
CA ALA A 135 -0.65 -3.83 12.36
C ALA A 135 -1.51 -5.10 12.27
N ASN A 136 -2.50 -5.20 13.14
CA ASN A 136 -3.47 -6.28 13.17
C ASN A 136 -4.85 -5.75 13.51
N GLY A 137 -5.89 -6.37 13.01
CA GLY A 137 -7.25 -6.04 13.39
C GLY A 137 -8.21 -6.00 12.22
N GLN A 138 -9.39 -5.48 12.50
CA GLN A 138 -10.45 -5.36 11.51
C GLN A 138 -11.24 -4.07 11.68
N THR A 139 -11.86 -3.63 10.57
CA THR A 139 -12.87 -2.57 10.58
C THR A 139 -14.09 -3.06 9.81
N SER A 140 -15.27 -2.96 10.39
CA SER A 140 -16.55 -3.33 9.75
C SER A 140 -17.59 -2.22 9.81
N GLY A 141 -17.19 -1.04 10.29
CA GLY A 141 -18.12 0.05 10.59
C GLY A 141 -18.77 -0.05 11.96
N ASN A 142 -18.46 -1.08 12.76
CA ASN A 142 -18.87 -1.18 14.15
C ASN A 142 -17.93 -0.38 15.06
N GLN A 143 -18.46 0.26 16.09
CA GLN A 143 -17.66 1.08 17.01
C GLN A 143 -16.62 0.30 17.83
N SER A 144 -16.78 -1.03 17.95
CA SER A 144 -15.87 -1.93 18.67
C SER A 144 -14.69 -2.42 17.82
N ASP A 145 -14.76 -2.25 16.50
CA ASP A 145 -13.70 -2.70 15.61
C ASP A 145 -12.53 -1.73 15.62
N SER A 146 -11.32 -2.26 15.60
CA SER A 146 -10.10 -1.47 15.59
C SER A 146 -8.97 -2.17 14.87
N ILE A 147 -8.10 -1.37 14.27
CA ILE A 147 -6.77 -1.81 13.83
C ILE A 147 -5.78 -1.35 14.88
N LEU A 148 -5.11 -2.32 15.50
CA LEU A 148 -4.07 -2.06 16.49
C LEU A 148 -2.71 -1.97 15.77
N VAL A 149 -2.03 -0.84 15.93
CA VAL A 149 -0.67 -0.65 15.44
C VAL A 149 0.28 -0.65 16.65
N ARG A 150 1.29 -1.52 16.61
CA ARG A 150 2.34 -1.62 17.62
C ARG A 150 3.67 -1.19 17.02
N PHE A 151 4.40 -0.39 17.78
CA PHE A 151 5.76 0.02 17.48
C PHE A 151 6.71 -0.63 18.51
N LYS A 152 7.69 -1.37 18.04
CA LYS A 152 8.73 -1.97 18.87
C LYS A 152 10.07 -1.41 18.44
N ASP A 153 10.81 -0.84 19.38
CA ASP A 153 12.15 -0.25 19.21
C ASP A 153 12.27 0.79 18.07
N VAL A 154 11.14 1.36 17.66
CA VAL A 154 11.03 2.35 16.59
C VAL A 154 11.02 3.75 17.17
N ASN A 155 11.80 4.67 16.59
CA ASN A 155 11.69 6.09 16.87
C ASN A 155 10.38 6.65 16.26
N VAL A 156 9.29 6.56 17.03
CA VAL A 156 7.95 6.96 16.57
C VAL A 156 7.90 8.44 16.12
N PRO A 157 8.47 9.43 16.83
CA PRO A 157 8.57 10.81 16.35
C PRO A 157 9.22 10.92 14.97
N TYR A 158 10.24 10.16 14.69
CA TYR A 158 10.90 10.15 13.38
C TYR A 158 9.94 9.65 12.28
N ILE A 159 9.26 8.51 12.52
CA ILE A 159 8.29 7.96 11.56
C ILE A 159 7.10 8.92 11.34
N LEU A 160 6.57 9.52 12.42
CA LEU A 160 5.45 10.46 12.32
C LEU A 160 5.82 11.74 11.56
N ASN A 161 7.07 12.18 11.62
CA ASN A 161 7.56 13.32 10.86
C ASN A 161 7.77 13.01 9.36
N LEU A 162 7.97 11.74 9.00
CA LEU A 162 8.14 11.31 7.61
C LEU A 162 6.81 11.17 6.86
N VAL A 163 5.74 10.88 7.59
CA VAL A 163 4.41 10.65 7.02
C VAL A 163 3.47 11.72 7.53
N ASP A 164 2.97 12.56 6.63
CA ASP A 164 1.96 13.57 6.95
C ASP A 164 0.61 12.90 7.23
N PHE A 165 0.37 12.57 8.49
CA PHE A 165 -0.87 11.96 8.97
C PHE A 165 -1.98 12.99 9.24
N GLN A 166 -2.22 13.95 8.37
CA GLN A 166 -3.27 14.98 8.57
C GLN A 166 -4.67 14.41 8.83
N SER A 167 -4.88 13.14 8.49
CA SER A 167 -6.17 12.44 8.63
C SER A 167 -6.23 11.42 9.77
N VAL A 168 -5.14 11.19 10.51
CA VAL A 168 -5.09 10.15 11.55
C VAL A 168 -4.92 10.78 12.92
N LYS A 169 -5.91 10.60 13.79
CA LYS A 169 -5.81 10.99 15.21
C LYS A 169 -5.19 9.84 15.99
N PHE A 170 -4.00 10.05 16.50
CA PHE A 170 -3.36 9.12 17.44
C PHE A 170 -3.87 9.41 18.85
N ALA A 171 -4.53 8.41 19.46
CA ALA A 171 -4.86 8.42 20.88
C ALA A 171 -4.22 7.17 21.52
N GLY A 172 -3.17 7.36 22.31
CA GLY A 172 -2.49 6.27 22.99
C GLY A 172 -1.41 6.76 23.94
N LYS A 173 -1.11 5.94 24.96
CA LYS A 173 0.05 6.14 25.83
C LYS A 173 1.22 5.36 25.23
N ILE A 174 2.32 6.03 24.97
CA ILE A 174 3.60 5.39 24.64
C ILE A 174 4.12 4.83 25.98
N GLY A 175 4.03 3.52 26.17
CA GLY A 175 4.68 2.84 27.28
C GLY A 175 6.20 2.77 27.05
N ARG A 176 6.96 3.01 28.13
CA ARG A 176 8.38 2.69 28.20
C ARG A 176 8.55 1.20 28.37
#